data_1393c9ee68f044015fe44fc43560ae37
#
_entry.id   1393c9ee68f044015fe44fc43560ae37
#
_cell.length_a   1.000
_cell.length_b   1.000
_cell.length_c   1.000
_cell.angle_alpha   90.00
_cell.angle_beta   90.00
_cell.angle_gamma   90.00
#
_symmetry.space_group_name_H-M   'P 1'
#
loop_
_entity.id
_entity.type
_entity.pdbx_description
1 polymer ?
#
loop_
_entity_poly.entity_id
_entity_poly.type
_entity_poly.pdbx_seq_one_letter_code
_entity_poly.pdbx_strand_id
1 'polypeptide(L)'
;MAEQKINDLSEEVALINDARTNPESFGLLYEKYVGKIYNYIYFKVGNNDDAEDLTAKVFFKALKNIGSYRHMGLPFSAWLYRI
;
A
#
# COMPACT_ATOMS: atom_id res chain seq x y z
N MET A 1 -18.27 -9.41 -9.07
CA MET A 1 -19.51 -8.74 -8.72
C MET A 1 -19.34 -7.25 -8.79
N ALA A 2 -20.34 -6.59 -9.35
CA ALA A 2 -20.27 -5.16 -9.53
C ALA A 2 -20.20 -4.41 -8.19
N GLU A 3 -20.86 -4.95 -7.19
CA GLU A 3 -20.88 -4.33 -5.87
C GLU A 3 -19.49 -4.20 -5.27
N GLN A 4 -18.62 -5.17 -5.54
CA GLN A 4 -17.29 -5.14 -4.97
C GLN A 4 -16.47 -3.96 -5.49
N LYS A 5 -16.65 -3.61 -6.77
CA LYS A 5 -15.94 -2.48 -7.33
C LYS A 5 -16.41 -1.16 -6.72
N ILE A 6 -17.70 -1.06 -6.46
CA ILE A 6 -18.26 0.15 -5.88
C ILE A 6 -17.79 0.29 -4.44
N ASN A 7 -17.70 -0.82 -3.72
CA ASN A 7 -17.35 -0.81 -2.31
C ASN A 7 -15.84 -0.79 -2.06
N ASP A 8 -15.02 -1.09 -3.08
CA ASP A 8 -13.58 -1.20 -2.90
C ASP A 8 -12.98 0.04 -2.26
N LEU A 9 -13.36 1.21 -2.75
CA LEU A 9 -12.79 2.45 -2.24
C LEU A 9 -13.22 2.71 -0.80
N SER A 10 -14.49 2.47 -0.50
CA SER A 10 -15.00 2.62 0.86
C SER A 10 -14.35 1.64 1.82
N GLU A 11 -14.20 0.41 1.37
CA GLU A 11 -13.54 -0.62 2.18
C GLU A 11 -12.08 -0.27 2.40
N GLU A 12 -11.43 0.27 1.39
CA GLU A 12 -10.03 0.65 1.51
C GLU A 12 -9.85 1.80 2.50
N VAL A 13 -10.73 2.79 2.46
CA VAL A 13 -10.66 3.89 3.42
C VAL A 13 -10.84 3.38 4.83
N ALA A 14 -11.81 2.49 5.04
CA ALA A 14 -12.03 1.91 6.35
C ALA A 14 -10.83 1.10 6.81
N LEU A 15 -10.23 0.34 5.90
CA LEU A 15 -9.05 -0.48 6.20
C LEU A 15 -7.86 0.40 6.56
N ILE A 16 -7.66 1.49 5.84
CA ILE A 16 -6.57 2.42 6.11
C ILE A 16 -6.75 3.04 7.50
N ASN A 17 -7.97 3.47 7.81
CA ASN A 17 -8.24 4.06 9.12
C ASN A 17 -7.98 3.07 10.23
N ASP A 18 -8.37 1.82 10.05
CA ASP A 18 -8.13 0.78 11.04
C ASP A 18 -6.63 0.47 11.15
N ALA A 19 -5.92 0.50 10.04
CA ALA A 19 -4.49 0.19 10.01
C ALA A 19 -3.64 1.18 10.80
N ARG A 20 -4.17 2.36 11.09
CA ARG A 20 -3.45 3.34 11.89
C ARG A 20 -3.15 2.83 13.30
N THR A 21 -4.01 1.95 13.80
CA THR A 21 -3.85 1.41 15.17
C THR A 21 -3.79 -0.11 15.20
N ASN A 22 -4.07 -0.78 14.09
CA ASN A 22 -4.15 -2.24 14.04
C ASN A 22 -3.19 -2.80 13.00
N PRO A 23 -2.08 -3.42 13.44
CA PRO A 23 -1.08 -3.97 12.50
C PRO A 23 -1.65 -5.03 11.56
N GLU A 24 -2.66 -5.78 11.99
CA GLU A 24 -3.26 -6.80 11.12
C GLU A 24 -3.93 -6.17 9.91
N SER A 25 -4.57 -5.03 10.12
CA SER A 25 -5.19 -4.32 9.00
C SER A 25 -4.14 -3.78 8.05
N PHE A 26 -3.01 -3.31 8.56
CA PHE A 26 -1.92 -2.89 7.70
C PHE A 26 -1.39 -4.08 6.88
N GLY A 27 -1.34 -5.27 7.48
CA GLY A 27 -0.95 -6.47 6.77
C GLY A 27 -1.83 -6.77 5.56
N LEU A 28 -3.13 -6.49 5.68
CA LEU A 28 -4.04 -6.67 4.55
C LEU A 28 -3.76 -5.68 3.44
N LEU A 29 -3.43 -4.43 3.78
CA LEU A 29 -3.00 -3.45 2.79
C LEU A 29 -1.70 -3.89 2.12
N TYR A 30 -0.77 -4.41 2.89
CA TYR A 30 0.48 -4.93 2.37
C TYR A 30 0.22 -6.02 1.33
N GLU A 31 -0.60 -7.01 1.68
CA GLU A 31 -0.91 -8.11 0.77
C GLU A 31 -1.56 -7.62 -0.51
N LYS A 32 -2.38 -6.59 -0.40
CA LYS A 32 -3.06 -6.05 -1.55
C LYS A 32 -2.11 -5.36 -2.53
N TYR A 33 -1.09 -4.71 -2.03
CA TYR A 33 -0.26 -3.83 -2.85
C TYR A 33 1.18 -4.28 -3.08
N VAL A 34 1.67 -5.27 -2.31
CA VAL A 34 3.09 -5.62 -2.37
C VAL A 34 3.52 -6.04 -3.77
N GLY A 35 2.69 -6.81 -4.48
CA GLY A 35 3.03 -7.26 -5.82
C GLY A 35 3.16 -6.11 -6.80
N LYS A 36 2.26 -5.14 -6.71
CA LYS A 36 2.29 -3.98 -7.60
C LYS A 36 3.52 -3.11 -7.35
N ILE A 37 3.85 -2.88 -6.08
CA ILE A 37 5.02 -2.07 -5.74
C ILE A 37 6.30 -2.79 -6.14
N TYR A 38 6.37 -4.10 -5.88
CA TYR A 38 7.53 -4.88 -6.27
C TYR A 38 7.76 -4.80 -7.77
N ASN A 39 6.71 -5.03 -8.56
CA ASN A 39 6.85 -5.00 -10.02
C ASN A 39 7.30 -3.64 -10.51
N TYR A 40 6.73 -2.58 -9.96
CA TYR A 40 7.11 -1.22 -10.33
C TYR A 40 8.59 -0.98 -10.07
N ILE A 41 9.08 -1.38 -8.91
CA ILE A 41 10.48 -1.20 -8.54
C ILE A 41 11.37 -2.10 -9.38
N TYR A 42 10.95 -3.34 -9.60
CA TYR A 42 11.73 -4.28 -10.41
C TYR A 42 12.00 -3.74 -11.81
N PHE A 43 11.00 -3.12 -12.44
CA PHE A 43 11.19 -2.54 -13.75
C PHE A 43 12.24 -1.44 -13.75
N LYS A 44 12.43 -0.78 -12.63
CA LYS A 44 13.42 0.29 -12.55
C LYS A 44 14.82 -0.20 -12.23
N VAL A 45 14.93 -1.21 -11.36
CA VAL A 45 16.24 -1.65 -10.90
C VAL A 45 16.75 -2.92 -11.59
N GLY A 46 15.84 -3.73 -12.15
CA GLY A 46 16.21 -4.91 -12.94
C GLY A 46 16.81 -6.05 -12.15
N ASN A 47 16.65 -6.08 -10.85
CA ASN A 47 17.32 -7.03 -9.97
C ASN A 47 16.35 -7.41 -8.83
N ASN A 48 16.17 -8.73 -8.61
CA ASN A 48 15.25 -9.22 -7.59
C ASN A 48 15.64 -8.79 -6.19
N ASP A 49 16.90 -8.93 -5.85
CA ASP A 49 17.34 -8.62 -4.48
C ASP A 49 17.14 -7.16 -4.15
N ASP A 50 17.48 -6.28 -5.09
CA ASP A 50 17.29 -4.85 -4.89
C ASP A 50 15.81 -4.49 -4.85
N ALA A 51 15.01 -5.14 -5.71
CA ALA A 51 13.57 -4.85 -5.74
C ALA A 51 12.91 -5.29 -4.44
N GLU A 52 13.28 -6.44 -3.90
CA GLU A 52 12.74 -6.91 -2.62
C GLU A 52 13.12 -5.97 -1.49
N ASP A 53 14.38 -5.55 -1.45
CA ASP A 53 14.85 -4.67 -0.41
C ASP A 53 14.14 -3.31 -0.44
N LEU A 54 14.03 -2.75 -1.63
CA LEU A 54 13.37 -1.44 -1.78
C LEU A 54 11.86 -1.53 -1.50
N THR A 55 11.23 -2.64 -1.91
CA THR A 55 9.82 -2.87 -1.61
C THR A 55 9.60 -2.92 -0.10
N ALA A 56 10.46 -3.63 0.61
CA ALA A 56 10.37 -3.70 2.07
C ALA A 56 10.51 -2.32 2.69
N LYS A 57 11.43 -1.50 2.17
CA LYS A 57 11.62 -0.15 2.68
C LYS A 57 10.41 0.74 2.46
N VAL A 58 9.75 0.60 1.29
CA VAL A 58 8.53 1.36 1.01
C VAL A 58 7.46 1.05 2.06
N PHE A 59 7.23 -0.24 2.32
CA PHE A 59 6.18 -0.62 3.26
C PHE A 59 6.57 -0.33 4.71
N PHE A 60 7.84 -0.39 5.04
CA PHE A 60 8.29 0.03 6.37
C PHE A 60 8.00 1.51 6.60
N LYS A 61 8.31 2.35 5.61
CA LYS A 61 8.01 3.77 5.70
C LYS A 61 6.52 4.02 5.73
N ALA A 62 5.76 3.24 4.95
CA ALA A 62 4.31 3.37 4.94
C ALA A 62 3.73 3.06 6.31
N LEU A 63 4.16 1.98 6.93
CA LEU A 63 3.69 1.62 8.26
C LEU A 63 4.03 2.72 9.26
N LYS A 64 5.23 3.25 9.18
CA LYS A 64 5.70 4.27 10.09
C LYS A 64 4.90 5.56 9.95
N ASN A 65 4.44 5.86 8.72
CA ASN A 65 3.81 7.15 8.42
C ASN A 65 2.31 7.07 8.18
N ILE A 66 1.70 5.89 8.37
CA ILE A 66 0.28 5.74 8.05
C ILE A 66 -0.60 6.64 8.91
N GLY A 67 -0.12 7.00 10.10
CA GLY A 67 -0.87 7.88 10.98
C GLY A 67 -1.08 9.26 10.39
N SER A 68 -0.19 9.70 9.49
CA SER A 68 -0.31 11.02 8.87
C SER A 68 -0.91 10.97 7.49
N TYR A 69 -1.23 9.77 6.97
CA TYR A 69 -1.83 9.64 5.66
C TYR A 69 -3.22 10.29 5.64
N ARG A 70 -3.49 11.03 4.59
CA ARG A 70 -4.80 11.64 4.35
C ARG A 70 -5.32 11.16 3.01
N HIS A 71 -6.55 10.66 3.00
CA HIS A 71 -7.21 10.29 1.75
C HIS A 71 -7.71 11.55 1.07
N MET A 72 -7.17 11.84 -0.11
CA MET A 72 -7.49 13.06 -0.84
C MET A 72 -8.04 12.75 -2.22
N GLY A 73 -8.87 11.71 -2.29
CA GLY A 73 -9.47 11.33 -3.55
C GLY A 73 -8.59 10.48 -4.44
N LEU A 74 -7.37 10.18 -4.00
CA LEU A 74 -6.43 9.36 -4.75
C LEU A 74 -6.36 7.96 -4.14
N PRO A 75 -6.05 6.93 -4.94
CA PRO A 75 -5.86 5.60 -4.40
C PRO A 75 -4.69 5.56 -3.41
N PHE A 76 -4.76 4.64 -2.47
CA PHE A 76 -3.68 4.45 -1.51
C PHE A 76 -2.36 4.15 -2.23
N SER A 77 -2.41 3.44 -3.35
CA SER A 77 -1.22 3.12 -4.12
C SER A 77 -0.47 4.37 -4.58
N ALA A 78 -1.19 5.45 -4.89
CA ALA A 78 -0.53 6.70 -5.29
C ALA A 78 0.40 7.21 -4.20
N TRP A 79 -0.03 7.08 -2.95
CA TRP A 79 0.81 7.48 -1.81
C TRP A 79 2.02 6.56 -1.67
N LEU A 80 1.82 5.25 -1.88
CA LEU A 80 2.93 4.30 -1.80
C LEU A 80 4.00 4.59 -2.86
N TYR A 81 3.59 4.96 -4.06
CA TYR A 81 4.56 5.25 -5.13
C TYR A 81 5.38 6.50 -4.84
N ARG A 82 4.91 7.36 -3.96
CA ARG A 82 5.63 8.58 -3.60
C ARG A 82 6.67 8.40 -2.50
N ILE A 83 6.59 7.32 -1.79
CA ILE A 83 7.50 7.09 -0.65
C ILE A 83 8.95 6.81 -1.11
#